data_ae9662cb9717657a0eaaa8c5921862ea
#
_entry.id   ae9662cb9717657a0eaaa8c5921862ea
#
_cell.length_a   1.000
_cell.length_b   1.000
_cell.length_c   1.000
_cell.angle_alpha   90.00
_cell.angle_beta   90.00
_cell.angle_gamma   90.00
#
_symmetry.space_group_name_H-M   'P 1'
#
loop_
_entity.id
_entity.type
_entity.pdbx_description
1 polymer ?
#
loop_
_entity_poly.entity_id
_entity_poly.type
_entity_poly.pdbx_seq_one_letter_code
_entity_poly.pdbx_strand_id
1 'polypeptide(L)'
;HIPLDEILKKQKDLIHPFLGAEVAKREYLVEDEDILNAIRYHTTGRKNMSLLEKIIFLADYIEPNRAPFDGLEEARRLAYLDLDMAMRYTLEHTIAYVKERNLMLHPLSLEALEYFKNK
;
A
#
# COMPACT_ATOMS: atom_id res chain seq x y z
N HIS A 1 -4.80 11.10 23.58
CA HIS A 1 -3.35 11.33 23.57
C HIS A 1 -2.59 10.06 23.17
N ILE A 2 -1.84 10.14 22.08
CA ILE A 2 -1.04 9.03 21.59
C ILE A 2 0.38 9.18 22.12
N PRO A 3 0.98 8.13 22.75
CA PRO A 3 2.35 8.20 23.21
C PRO A 3 3.33 8.49 22.05
N LEU A 4 4.36 9.26 22.36
CA LEU A 4 5.36 9.67 21.36
C LEU A 4 6.00 8.46 20.66
N ASP A 5 6.27 7.39 21.41
CA ASP A 5 6.88 6.18 20.86
C ASP A 5 6.01 5.53 19.78
N GLU A 6 4.68 5.52 19.97
CA GLU A 6 3.75 4.99 18.98
C GLU A 6 3.71 5.87 17.73
N ILE A 7 3.74 7.19 17.91
CA ILE A 7 3.78 8.13 16.79
C ILE A 7 5.04 7.90 15.95
N LEU A 8 6.19 7.80 16.59
CA LEU A 8 7.46 7.59 15.91
C LEU A 8 7.48 6.24 15.17
N LYS A 9 6.95 5.19 15.80
CA LYS A 9 6.87 3.87 15.18
C LYS A 9 5.98 3.89 13.94
N LYS A 10 4.81 4.52 14.02
CA LYS A 10 3.89 4.64 12.89
C LYS A 10 4.48 5.46 11.75
N GLN A 11 5.16 6.56 12.08
CA GLN A 11 5.84 7.36 11.08
C GLN A 11 6.94 6.57 10.38
N LYS A 12 7.69 5.77 11.14
CA LYS A 12 8.74 4.91 10.59
C LYS A 12 8.15 3.91 9.59
N ASP A 13 7.04 3.26 9.93
CA ASP A 13 6.39 2.30 9.06
C ASP A 13 5.87 2.96 7.76
N LEU A 14 5.38 4.19 7.85
CA LEU A 14 4.90 4.95 6.70
C LEU A 14 6.03 5.51 5.84
N ILE A 15 7.17 5.85 6.43
CA ILE A 15 8.33 6.43 5.74
C ILE A 15 9.21 5.35 5.13
N HIS A 16 9.25 4.17 5.72
CA HIS A 16 10.15 3.10 5.33
C HIS A 16 10.18 2.78 3.82
N PRO A 17 9.02 2.71 3.12
CA PRO A 17 9.04 2.47 1.67
C PRO A 17 9.74 3.57 0.88
N PHE A 18 9.60 4.82 1.29
CA PHE A 18 10.26 5.94 0.61
C PHE A 18 11.77 5.90 0.83
N LEU A 19 12.20 5.54 2.03
CA LEU A 19 13.63 5.32 2.32
C LEU A 19 14.17 4.14 1.52
N GLY A 20 13.38 3.07 1.37
CA GLY A 20 13.75 1.91 0.57
C GLY A 20 14.01 2.28 -0.88
N ALA A 21 13.19 3.17 -1.46
CA ALA A 21 13.40 3.64 -2.82
C ALA A 21 14.70 4.44 -2.95
N GLU A 22 14.99 5.30 -1.97
CA GLU A 22 16.25 6.06 -1.97
C GLU A 22 17.48 5.15 -1.86
N VAL A 23 17.41 4.13 -1.02
CA VAL A 23 18.49 3.14 -0.88
C VAL A 23 18.67 2.38 -2.19
N ALA A 24 17.59 1.95 -2.83
CA ALA A 24 17.66 1.24 -4.11
C ALA A 24 18.34 2.10 -5.17
N LYS A 25 18.00 3.38 -5.21
CA LYS A 25 18.57 4.31 -6.17
C LYS A 25 20.07 4.55 -5.92
N ARG A 26 20.45 4.80 -4.66
CA ARG A 26 21.81 5.19 -4.31
C ARG A 26 22.78 4.01 -4.19
N GLU A 27 22.34 2.94 -3.53
CA GLU A 27 23.21 1.80 -3.20
C GLU A 27 23.21 0.73 -4.29
N TYR A 28 22.06 0.53 -4.93
CA TYR A 28 21.91 -0.53 -5.93
C TYR A 28 21.76 0.02 -7.35
N LEU A 29 21.87 1.33 -7.52
CA LEU A 29 21.87 2.01 -8.84
C LEU A 29 20.61 1.73 -9.66
N VAL A 30 19.47 1.59 -9.00
CA VAL A 30 18.19 1.44 -9.69
C VAL A 30 17.76 2.78 -10.25
N GLU A 31 17.65 2.88 -11.58
CA GLU A 31 17.30 4.12 -12.26
C GLU A 31 15.86 4.13 -12.80
N ASP A 32 15.25 2.97 -12.96
CA ASP A 32 13.90 2.86 -13.50
C ASP A 32 12.88 3.47 -12.52
N GLU A 33 12.24 4.56 -12.94
CA GLU A 33 11.26 5.26 -12.08
C GLU A 33 10.04 4.40 -11.77
N ASP A 34 9.61 3.51 -12.66
CA ASP A 34 8.49 2.64 -12.39
C ASP A 34 8.80 1.67 -11.25
N ILE A 35 10.02 1.13 -11.23
CA ILE A 35 10.48 0.25 -10.14
C ILE A 35 10.55 1.05 -8.83
N LEU A 36 11.15 2.24 -8.87
CA LEU A 36 11.26 3.09 -7.68
C LEU A 36 9.90 3.48 -7.13
N ASN A 37 8.94 3.81 -8.00
CA ASN A 37 7.59 4.15 -7.59
C ASN A 37 6.85 2.93 -7.02
N ALA A 38 7.08 1.73 -7.56
CA ALA A 38 6.52 0.52 -7.00
C ALA A 38 6.98 0.33 -5.56
N ILE A 39 8.26 0.58 -5.28
CA ILE A 39 8.81 0.53 -3.92
C ILE A 39 8.19 1.61 -3.04
N ARG A 40 8.14 2.86 -3.51
CA ARG A 40 7.63 3.99 -2.73
C ARG A 40 6.20 3.80 -2.28
N TYR A 41 5.36 3.28 -3.15
CA TYR A 41 3.90 3.27 -2.94
C TYR A 41 3.32 1.90 -2.65
N HIS A 42 4.15 0.90 -2.37
CA HIS A 42 3.63 -0.46 -2.16
C HIS A 42 2.83 -0.62 -0.86
N THR A 43 2.98 0.30 0.08
CA THR A 43 2.24 0.27 1.35
C THR A 43 1.02 1.19 1.34
N THR A 44 1.17 2.40 0.80
CA THR A 44 0.10 3.40 0.82
C THR A 44 -0.80 3.36 -0.41
N GLY A 45 -0.27 2.98 -1.56
CA GLY A 45 -0.90 3.25 -2.84
C GLY A 45 -0.80 4.73 -3.19
N ARG A 46 -1.29 5.09 -4.34
CA ARG A 46 -1.45 6.48 -4.78
C ARG A 46 -2.45 6.51 -5.94
N LYS A 47 -2.87 7.71 -6.33
CA LYS A 47 -3.70 7.86 -7.53
C LYS A 47 -2.87 7.53 -8.78
N ASN A 48 -3.53 7.04 -9.80
CA ASN A 48 -2.93 6.79 -11.12
C ASN A 48 -1.70 5.86 -11.08
N MET A 49 -1.81 4.76 -10.33
CA MET A 49 -0.73 3.76 -10.23
C MET A 49 -0.49 3.07 -11.56
N SER A 50 0.79 2.82 -11.90
CA SER A 50 1.14 2.00 -13.05
C SER A 50 0.78 0.53 -12.80
N LEU A 51 0.83 -0.27 -13.85
CA LEU A 51 0.59 -1.71 -13.75
C LEU A 51 1.55 -2.35 -12.74
N LEU A 52 2.84 -2.03 -12.81
CA LEU A 52 3.83 -2.58 -11.89
C LEU A 52 3.55 -2.17 -10.45
N GLU A 53 3.20 -0.91 -10.23
CA GLU A 53 2.86 -0.43 -8.88
C GLU A 53 1.68 -1.21 -8.29
N LYS A 54 0.63 -1.46 -9.08
CA LYS A 54 -0.53 -2.24 -8.64
C LYS A 54 -0.16 -3.68 -8.33
N ILE A 55 0.63 -4.31 -9.19
CA ILE A 55 1.07 -5.69 -9.00
C ILE A 55 1.85 -5.84 -7.70
N ILE A 56 2.82 -4.95 -7.46
CA ILE A 56 3.66 -5.02 -6.25
C ILE A 56 2.83 -4.77 -4.99
N PHE A 57 1.94 -3.76 -5.02
CA PHE A 57 1.05 -3.48 -3.91
C PHE A 57 0.20 -4.72 -3.55
N LEU A 58 -0.43 -5.32 -4.55
CA LEU A 58 -1.30 -6.46 -4.34
C LEU A 58 -0.54 -7.72 -3.97
N ALA A 59 0.63 -7.95 -4.58
CA ALA A 59 1.47 -9.11 -4.25
C ALA A 59 1.87 -9.09 -2.77
N ASP A 60 2.23 -7.92 -2.26
CA ASP A 60 2.55 -7.77 -0.84
C ASP A 60 1.32 -8.03 0.04
N TYR A 61 0.17 -7.48 -0.36
CA TYR A 61 -1.06 -7.59 0.41
C TYR A 61 -1.55 -9.05 0.53
N ILE A 62 -1.45 -9.81 -0.55
CA ILE A 62 -2.00 -11.18 -0.64
C ILE A 62 -0.95 -12.29 -0.52
N GLU A 63 0.29 -11.96 -0.10
CA GLU A 63 1.37 -12.95 -0.11
C GLU A 63 0.96 -14.21 0.69
N PRO A 64 1.44 -15.43 0.24
CA PRO A 64 0.90 -16.69 0.76
C PRO A 64 1.09 -16.91 2.26
N ASN A 65 2.15 -16.34 2.83
CA ASN A 65 2.46 -16.56 4.25
C ASN A 65 1.76 -15.58 5.19
N ARG A 66 0.91 -14.69 4.64
CA ARG A 66 0.20 -13.73 5.46
C ARG A 66 -0.83 -14.43 6.34
N ALA A 67 -0.88 -14.08 7.64
CA ALA A 67 -1.87 -14.62 8.55
C ALA A 67 -3.28 -14.27 8.06
N PRO A 68 -4.24 -15.20 8.16
CA PRO A 68 -5.60 -14.94 7.69
C PRO A 68 -6.23 -13.73 8.37
N PHE A 69 -6.91 -12.91 7.59
CA PHE A 69 -7.70 -11.79 8.11
C PHE A 69 -8.95 -11.63 7.24
N ASP A 70 -9.93 -10.90 7.75
CA ASP A 70 -11.19 -10.70 7.04
C ASP A 70 -10.94 -9.97 5.71
N GLY A 71 -11.40 -10.57 4.62
CA GLY A 71 -11.24 -10.00 3.29
C GLY A 71 -10.03 -10.51 2.52
N LEU A 72 -9.11 -11.28 3.14
CA LEU A 72 -7.92 -11.75 2.43
C LEU A 72 -8.27 -12.66 1.25
N GLU A 73 -9.18 -13.61 1.44
CA GLU A 73 -9.58 -14.53 0.38
C GLU A 73 -10.23 -13.80 -0.81
N GLU A 74 -11.08 -12.82 -0.54
CA GLU A 74 -11.69 -12.01 -1.59
C GLU A 74 -10.65 -11.15 -2.31
N ALA A 75 -9.69 -10.59 -1.58
CA ALA A 75 -8.60 -9.84 -2.18
C ALA A 75 -7.79 -10.71 -3.13
N ARG A 76 -7.49 -11.95 -2.73
CA ARG A 76 -6.78 -12.90 -3.58
C ARG A 76 -7.57 -13.22 -4.85
N ARG A 77 -8.87 -13.45 -4.71
CA ARG A 77 -9.73 -13.74 -5.84
C ARG A 77 -9.75 -12.59 -6.85
N LEU A 78 -9.94 -11.37 -6.34
CA LEU A 78 -9.98 -10.17 -7.18
C LEU A 78 -8.65 -9.87 -7.85
N ALA A 79 -7.53 -10.13 -7.18
CA ALA A 79 -6.20 -9.88 -7.74
C ALA A 79 -5.96 -10.67 -9.03
N TYR A 80 -6.58 -11.83 -9.18
CA TYR A 80 -6.47 -12.65 -10.39
C TYR A 80 -7.54 -12.34 -11.42
N LEU A 81 -8.54 -11.53 -11.08
CA LEU A 81 -9.63 -11.19 -11.99
C LEU A 81 -9.50 -9.77 -12.56
N ASP A 82 -9.28 -8.79 -11.69
CA ASP A 82 -9.28 -7.39 -12.08
C ASP A 82 -8.47 -6.59 -11.07
N LEU A 83 -7.30 -6.09 -11.50
CA LEU A 83 -6.38 -5.38 -10.62
C LEU A 83 -7.00 -4.11 -10.03
N ASP A 84 -7.78 -3.38 -10.81
CA ASP A 84 -8.38 -2.14 -10.32
C ASP A 84 -9.46 -2.41 -9.27
N MET A 85 -10.26 -3.46 -9.47
CA MET A 85 -11.22 -3.89 -8.46
C MET A 85 -10.52 -4.38 -7.19
N ALA A 86 -9.42 -5.11 -7.34
CA ALA A 86 -8.62 -5.58 -6.22
C ALA A 86 -8.03 -4.39 -5.45
N MET A 87 -7.52 -3.38 -6.15
CA MET A 87 -7.01 -2.17 -5.50
C MET A 87 -8.09 -1.46 -4.71
N ARG A 88 -9.26 -1.27 -5.30
CA ARG A 88 -10.39 -0.64 -4.60
C ARG A 88 -10.78 -1.42 -3.35
N TYR A 89 -10.92 -2.72 -3.48
CA TYR A 89 -11.33 -3.59 -2.36
C TYR A 89 -10.31 -3.54 -1.21
N THR A 90 -9.03 -3.70 -1.53
CA THR A 90 -7.99 -3.72 -0.50
C THR A 90 -7.85 -2.37 0.19
N LEU A 91 -7.95 -1.27 -0.56
CA LEU A 91 -7.90 0.07 0.00
C LEU A 91 -9.11 0.35 0.91
N GLU A 92 -10.31 -0.06 0.49
CA GLU A 92 -11.51 0.09 1.32
C GLU A 92 -11.35 -0.65 2.64
N HIS A 93 -10.86 -1.89 2.61
CA HIS A 93 -10.67 -2.70 3.82
C HIS A 93 -9.58 -2.14 4.72
N THR A 94 -8.46 -1.72 4.15
CA THR A 94 -7.36 -1.14 4.91
C THR A 94 -7.77 0.16 5.60
N ILE A 95 -8.46 1.03 4.87
CA ILE A 95 -8.90 2.31 5.42
C ILE A 95 -9.93 2.10 6.53
N ALA A 96 -10.88 1.17 6.34
CA ALA A 96 -11.86 0.84 7.37
C ALA A 96 -11.18 0.30 8.63
N TYR A 97 -10.20 -0.60 8.46
CA TYR A 97 -9.43 -1.15 9.57
C TYR A 97 -8.69 -0.05 10.34
N VAL A 98 -8.01 0.83 9.63
CA VAL A 98 -7.24 1.93 10.22
C VAL A 98 -8.16 2.88 10.99
N LYS A 99 -9.31 3.24 10.42
CA LYS A 99 -10.28 4.12 11.07
C LYS A 99 -10.89 3.48 12.32
N GLU A 100 -11.25 2.21 12.24
CA GLU A 100 -11.83 1.49 13.37
C GLU A 100 -10.90 1.44 14.56
N ARG A 101 -9.59 1.34 14.31
CA ARG A 101 -8.58 1.24 15.37
C ARG A 101 -7.95 2.57 15.73
N ASN A 102 -8.44 3.68 15.18
CA ASN A 102 -7.90 5.02 15.42
C ASN A 102 -6.41 5.12 15.12
N LEU A 103 -5.95 4.41 14.09
CA LEU A 103 -4.56 4.46 13.64
C LEU A 103 -4.37 5.60 12.65
N MET A 104 -3.09 5.95 12.41
CA MET A 104 -2.75 7.00 11.46
C MET A 104 -3.03 6.54 10.03
N LEU A 105 -3.77 7.36 9.28
CA LEU A 105 -4.10 7.10 7.89
C LEU A 105 -3.32 8.04 6.98
N HIS A 106 -2.56 7.46 6.06
CA HIS A 106 -1.76 8.27 5.13
C HIS A 106 -2.67 8.90 4.06
N PRO A 107 -2.49 10.20 3.77
CA PRO A 107 -3.30 10.88 2.73
C PRO A 107 -3.24 10.22 1.36
N LEU A 108 -2.11 9.62 0.99
CA LEU A 108 -1.96 8.93 -0.29
C LEU A 108 -2.94 7.77 -0.43
N SER A 109 -3.23 7.07 0.67
CA SER A 109 -4.19 5.96 0.66
C SER A 109 -5.62 6.45 0.38
N LEU A 110 -5.99 7.60 0.93
CA LEU A 110 -7.29 8.22 0.67
C LEU A 110 -7.40 8.66 -0.79
N GLU A 111 -6.37 9.28 -1.33
CA GLU A 111 -6.33 9.68 -2.74
C GLU A 111 -6.41 8.46 -3.67
N ALA A 112 -5.71 7.39 -3.31
CA ALA A 112 -5.73 6.15 -4.08
C ALA A 112 -7.14 5.56 -4.11
N LEU A 113 -7.80 5.47 -2.96
CA LEU A 113 -9.16 4.92 -2.90
C LEU A 113 -10.12 5.76 -3.75
N GLU A 114 -10.06 7.07 -3.63
CA GLU A 114 -10.92 7.95 -4.43
C GLU A 114 -10.71 7.74 -5.92
N TYR A 115 -9.46 7.60 -6.34
CA TYR A 115 -9.13 7.33 -7.74
C TYR A 115 -9.76 6.03 -8.23
N PHE A 116 -9.59 4.94 -7.48
CA PHE A 116 -10.09 3.62 -7.89
C PHE A 116 -11.61 3.50 -7.78
N LYS A 117 -12.25 4.27 -6.91
CA LYS A 117 -13.72 4.32 -6.84
C LYS A 117 -14.36 4.97 -8.06
N ASN A 118 -13.66 5.90 -8.68
CA ASN A 118 -14.15 6.65 -9.84
C ASN A 118 -13.73 6.05 -11.17
N LYS A 119 -13.11 4.90 -11.14
CA LYS A 119 -12.60 4.24 -12.33
C LYS A 119 -13.61 3.31 -12.98
#